data_6fa5a853aeaceb01162ebd6f772a1352
#
_entry.id   6fa5a853aeaceb01162ebd6f772a1352
#
_cell.length_a   1.000
_cell.length_b   1.000
_cell.length_c   1.000
_cell.angle_alpha   90.00
_cell.angle_beta   90.00
_cell.angle_gamma   90.00
#
_symmetry.space_group_name_H-M   'P 1'
#
loop_
_entity.id
_entity.type
_entity.pdbx_description
1 polymer ?
#
loop_
_entity_poly.entity_id
_entity_poly.type
_entity_poly.pdbx_seq_one_letter_code
_entity_poly.pdbx_strand_id
1 'polypeptide(L)'
;MVDRPSPPDRPPLSAASLSLRLAGIALVVAALAGAMAYVHGSFDPQRLTPKALVDVLEKNNGVHPGFRRNHAKGVCVAGYFESSGEARSYSSAQVFNEARTPVVGRFALPAGNPYAPDGSVPIRSLALRFTQANGQQWRTGMNSMPVFPVGTPEAFYQLQQASSPDPATGKPNPASVPAFFAAHPEAMPFLQWIKGAKPSASYATETYNGINAFYLVSASGQRQAVRWGVVPLTQDAPGAVVPEGNDFLEKDLVQRLAAGPLRWRLNITLANPGDPTDDASKAWPSERKVLNAGTLVLERSQPQNDGECRDINYDPLVLPSGIAASDDPLLAARSAAYASSYLRRTSEVDQLPRAAQESRP
;
A
#
# COMPACT_ATOMS: atom_id res chain seq x y z
N MET A 1 48.58 -21.12 39.49
CA MET A 1 47.32 -20.38 39.68
C MET A 1 47.67 -19.03 40.28
N VAL A 2 47.55 -17.98 39.52
CA VAL A 2 47.83 -16.61 40.01
C VAL A 2 46.50 -16.07 40.51
N ASP A 3 46.37 -15.89 41.81
CA ASP A 3 45.23 -15.31 42.48
C ASP A 3 45.07 -13.85 42.01
N ARG A 4 43.99 -13.52 41.31
CA ARG A 4 43.66 -12.13 40.97
C ARG A 4 43.00 -11.50 42.21
N PRO A 5 43.51 -10.37 42.73
CA PRO A 5 42.87 -9.69 43.83
C PRO A 5 41.46 -9.25 43.44
N SER A 6 40.49 -9.49 44.31
CA SER A 6 39.13 -9.03 44.19
C SER A 6 39.10 -7.50 44.08
N PRO A 7 38.25 -6.92 43.18
CA PRO A 7 38.13 -5.47 43.11
C PRO A 7 37.60 -4.92 44.43
N PRO A 8 38.12 -3.74 44.89
CA PRO A 8 37.70 -3.15 46.15
C PRO A 8 36.20 -2.84 46.16
N ASP A 9 35.52 -3.22 47.25
CA ASP A 9 34.11 -2.91 47.49
C ASP A 9 33.90 -1.38 47.43
N ARG A 10 33.15 -0.92 46.44
CA ARG A 10 32.78 0.50 46.36
C ARG A 10 31.71 0.81 47.40
N PRO A 11 31.89 1.85 48.22
CA PRO A 11 30.86 2.22 49.19
C PRO A 11 29.54 2.55 48.51
N PRO A 12 28.39 2.20 49.09
CA PRO A 12 27.08 2.51 48.52
C PRO A 12 26.94 4.02 48.35
N LEU A 13 26.37 4.42 47.20
CA LEU A 13 26.14 5.83 46.90
C LEU A 13 25.16 6.43 47.91
N SER A 14 25.44 7.63 48.39
CA SER A 14 24.48 8.35 49.22
C SER A 14 23.20 8.65 48.44
N ALA A 15 22.04 8.70 49.11
CA ALA A 15 20.74 8.97 48.46
C ALA A 15 20.79 10.28 47.66
N ALA A 16 21.47 11.31 48.13
CA ALA A 16 21.65 12.60 47.44
C ALA A 16 22.46 12.46 46.14
N SER A 17 23.55 11.66 46.15
CA SER A 17 24.37 11.44 44.95
C SER A 17 23.63 10.57 43.91
N LEU A 18 22.82 9.62 44.36
CA LEU A 18 21.96 8.82 43.48
C LEU A 18 20.88 9.68 42.81
N SER A 19 20.19 10.53 43.59
CA SER A 19 19.19 11.46 43.08
C SER A 19 19.76 12.44 42.06
N LEU A 20 20.94 12.99 42.28
CA LEU A 20 21.60 13.91 41.36
C LEU A 20 21.98 13.21 40.05
N ARG A 21 22.45 11.98 40.09
CA ARG A 21 22.76 11.19 38.88
C ARG A 21 21.50 10.82 38.09
N LEU A 22 20.44 10.41 38.76
CA LEU A 22 19.15 10.13 38.13
C LEU A 22 18.55 11.39 37.49
N ALA A 23 18.63 12.55 38.15
CA ALA A 23 18.21 13.83 37.57
C ALA A 23 19.02 14.20 36.33
N GLY A 24 20.34 13.98 36.34
CA GLY A 24 21.22 14.21 35.20
C GLY A 24 20.86 13.31 34.02
N ILE A 25 20.62 12.01 34.26
CA ILE A 25 20.17 11.07 33.23
C ILE A 25 18.80 11.47 32.68
N ALA A 26 17.84 11.82 33.53
CA ALA A 26 16.50 12.23 33.11
C ALA A 26 16.55 13.50 32.25
N LEU A 27 17.43 14.46 32.59
CA LEU A 27 17.59 15.69 31.80
C LEU A 27 18.18 15.40 30.41
N VAL A 28 19.18 14.53 30.30
CA VAL A 28 19.75 14.11 29.01
C VAL A 28 18.70 13.38 28.15
N VAL A 29 17.95 12.46 28.75
CA VAL A 29 16.88 11.75 28.06
C VAL A 29 15.78 12.71 27.57
N ALA A 30 15.37 13.67 28.41
CA ALA A 30 14.39 14.69 28.04
C ALA A 30 14.90 15.61 26.92
N ALA A 31 16.17 16.01 26.99
CA ALA A 31 16.78 16.82 25.92
C ALA A 31 16.85 16.08 24.58
N LEU A 32 17.25 14.79 24.59
CA LEU A 32 17.26 13.95 23.40
C LEU A 32 15.84 13.73 22.85
N ALA A 33 14.87 13.44 23.70
CA ALA A 33 13.47 13.28 23.30
C ALA A 33 12.91 14.58 22.72
N GLY A 34 13.21 15.75 23.33
CA GLY A 34 12.82 17.06 22.85
C GLY A 34 13.45 17.38 21.47
N ALA A 35 14.74 17.09 21.32
CA ALA A 35 15.44 17.27 20.05
C ALA A 35 14.86 16.37 18.95
N MET A 36 14.61 15.11 19.26
CA MET A 36 13.93 14.21 18.30
C MET A 36 12.52 14.71 17.95
N ALA A 37 11.72 15.13 18.93
CA ALA A 37 10.40 15.68 18.70
C ALA A 37 10.43 16.94 17.82
N TYR A 38 11.45 17.80 18.02
CA TYR A 38 11.66 18.99 17.19
C TYR A 38 12.04 18.63 15.76
N VAL A 39 13.05 17.77 15.58
CA VAL A 39 13.50 17.31 14.25
C VAL A 39 12.38 16.59 13.49
N HIS A 40 11.55 15.81 14.20
CA HIS A 40 10.37 15.17 13.61
C HIS A 40 9.19 16.12 13.35
N GLY A 41 9.31 17.42 13.63
CA GLY A 41 8.23 18.38 13.46
C GLY A 41 7.01 18.10 14.34
N SER A 42 7.20 17.46 15.51
CA SER A 42 6.09 17.14 16.44
C SER A 42 5.42 18.37 17.02
N PHE A 43 6.10 19.51 16.95
CA PHE A 43 5.60 20.82 17.39
C PHE A 43 5.01 21.66 16.22
N ASP A 44 5.05 21.14 14.99
CA ASP A 44 4.42 21.79 13.86
C ASP A 44 2.91 21.47 13.83
N PRO A 45 2.03 22.45 14.07
CA PRO A 45 0.58 22.24 14.08
C PRO A 45 0.02 21.91 12.67
N GLN A 46 0.80 22.17 11.61
CA GLN A 46 0.42 21.89 10.22
C GLN A 46 0.94 20.52 9.74
N ARG A 47 1.70 19.81 10.55
CA ARG A 47 2.25 18.52 10.18
C ARG A 47 1.13 17.52 9.87
N LEU A 48 1.14 16.99 8.65
CA LEU A 48 0.25 15.90 8.26
C LEU A 48 0.57 14.62 9.05
N THR A 49 -0.40 14.12 9.81
CA THR A 49 -0.25 12.89 10.58
C THR A 49 -0.94 11.71 9.88
N PRO A 50 -0.48 10.46 10.10
CA PRO A 50 -1.18 9.28 9.60
C PRO A 50 -2.63 9.21 10.08
N LYS A 51 -2.89 9.69 11.30
CA LYS A 51 -4.24 9.81 11.85
C LYS A 51 -5.11 10.75 11.02
N ALA A 52 -4.62 11.94 10.67
CA ALA A 52 -5.36 12.91 9.88
C ALA A 52 -5.69 12.38 8.47
N LEU A 53 -4.74 11.65 7.84
CA LEU A 53 -4.99 10.98 6.55
C LEU A 53 -6.11 9.94 6.66
N VAL A 54 -6.13 9.15 7.72
CA VAL A 54 -7.16 8.13 7.92
C VAL A 54 -8.50 8.76 8.31
N ASP A 55 -8.49 9.83 9.12
CA ASP A 55 -9.71 10.56 9.53
C ASP A 55 -10.41 11.20 8.32
N VAL A 56 -9.68 11.80 7.38
CA VAL A 56 -10.31 12.39 6.19
C VAL A 56 -10.92 11.33 5.27
N LEU A 57 -10.30 10.15 5.18
CA LEU A 57 -10.86 9.03 4.43
C LEU A 57 -12.15 8.51 5.08
N GLU A 58 -12.20 8.40 6.41
CA GLU A 58 -13.43 8.07 7.13
C GLU A 58 -14.50 9.12 6.96
N LYS A 59 -14.15 10.42 7.05
CA LYS A 59 -15.09 11.51 6.82
C LYS A 59 -15.75 11.43 5.45
N ASN A 60 -14.99 11.05 4.42
CA ASN A 60 -15.47 10.98 3.03
C ASN A 60 -16.34 9.75 2.74
N ASN A 61 -16.10 8.64 3.44
CA ASN A 61 -16.71 7.35 3.09
C ASN A 61 -17.63 6.79 4.18
N GLY A 62 -17.71 7.46 5.34
CA GLY A 62 -18.41 6.96 6.53
C GLY A 62 -17.55 6.00 7.37
N VAL A 63 -18.03 5.72 8.57
CA VAL A 63 -17.39 4.80 9.51
C VAL A 63 -17.95 3.40 9.29
N HIS A 64 -17.07 2.47 8.92
CA HIS A 64 -17.39 1.05 8.71
C HIS A 64 -16.48 0.20 9.62
N PRO A 65 -16.93 -0.14 10.84
CA PRO A 65 -16.11 -0.83 11.84
C PRO A 65 -15.55 -2.17 11.30
N GLY A 66 -14.25 -2.38 11.52
CA GLY A 66 -13.52 -3.57 11.07
C GLY A 66 -13.15 -3.61 9.59
N PHE A 67 -13.58 -2.63 8.78
CA PHE A 67 -13.16 -2.50 7.39
C PHE A 67 -11.97 -1.55 7.23
N ARG A 68 -11.24 -1.69 6.13
CA ARG A 68 -10.19 -0.75 5.73
C ARG A 68 -10.78 0.62 5.42
N ARG A 69 -10.07 1.69 5.77
CA ARG A 69 -10.51 3.09 5.55
C ARG A 69 -10.43 3.53 4.10
N ASN A 70 -9.65 2.80 3.31
CA ASN A 70 -9.67 2.85 1.84
C ASN A 70 -9.56 1.42 1.31
N HIS A 71 -10.02 1.16 0.10
CA HIS A 71 -10.12 -0.18 -0.45
C HIS A 71 -10.97 -1.11 0.45
N ALA A 72 -12.10 -0.60 0.97
CA ALA A 72 -12.91 -1.33 1.94
C ALA A 72 -13.60 -2.55 1.32
N LYS A 73 -14.18 -2.41 0.13
CA LYS A 73 -14.78 -3.53 -0.63
C LYS A 73 -13.71 -4.29 -1.40
N GLY A 74 -13.70 -5.61 -1.29
CA GLY A 74 -12.78 -6.46 -2.05
C GLY A 74 -12.94 -7.95 -1.74
N VAL A 75 -12.11 -8.75 -2.39
CA VAL A 75 -12.12 -10.22 -2.32
C VAL A 75 -10.71 -10.76 -2.18
N CYS A 76 -10.51 -11.74 -1.30
CA CYS A 76 -9.24 -12.43 -1.13
C CYS A 76 -8.96 -13.37 -2.31
N VAL A 77 -7.70 -13.48 -2.70
CA VAL A 77 -7.22 -14.45 -3.69
C VAL A 77 -5.92 -15.08 -3.24
N ALA A 78 -5.67 -16.28 -3.70
CA ALA A 78 -4.41 -16.96 -3.43
C ALA A 78 -3.95 -17.80 -4.62
N GLY A 79 -2.65 -18.03 -4.66
CA GLY A 79 -1.97 -18.78 -5.69
C GLY A 79 -0.46 -18.68 -5.52
N TYR A 80 0.26 -18.47 -6.59
CA TYR A 80 1.72 -18.39 -6.58
C TYR A 80 2.25 -17.51 -7.70
N PHE A 81 3.52 -17.18 -7.59
CA PHE A 81 4.30 -16.50 -8.63
C PHE A 81 5.35 -17.48 -9.18
N GLU A 82 5.41 -17.59 -10.50
CA GLU A 82 6.45 -18.34 -11.23
C GLU A 82 7.47 -17.37 -11.81
N SER A 83 8.69 -17.38 -11.29
CA SER A 83 9.76 -16.52 -11.78
C SER A 83 10.23 -16.95 -13.17
N SER A 84 10.46 -15.97 -14.05
CA SER A 84 11.14 -16.21 -15.34
C SER A 84 12.67 -16.29 -15.20
N GLY A 85 13.19 -15.72 -14.11
CA GLY A 85 14.64 -15.54 -13.90
C GLY A 85 15.24 -14.28 -14.54
N GLU A 86 14.51 -13.51 -15.36
CA GLU A 86 15.05 -12.30 -16.01
C GLU A 86 15.47 -11.20 -15.01
N ALA A 87 14.75 -11.07 -13.87
CA ALA A 87 15.08 -10.09 -12.87
C ALA A 87 16.26 -10.48 -11.95
N ARG A 88 16.77 -11.70 -12.06
CA ARG A 88 17.82 -12.28 -11.21
C ARG A 88 19.14 -11.49 -11.24
N SER A 89 19.49 -10.93 -12.38
CA SER A 89 20.69 -10.11 -12.52
C SER A 89 20.58 -8.73 -11.86
N TYR A 90 19.35 -8.26 -11.62
CA TYR A 90 19.06 -6.95 -11.04
C TYR A 90 18.74 -7.02 -9.54
N SER A 91 18.31 -8.18 -9.03
CA SER A 91 17.87 -8.33 -7.65
C SER A 91 18.33 -9.63 -7.02
N SER A 92 18.81 -9.54 -5.78
CA SER A 92 19.13 -10.71 -4.95
C SER A 92 17.91 -11.32 -4.27
N ALA A 93 16.71 -10.73 -4.42
CA ALA A 93 15.49 -11.24 -3.80
C ALA A 93 15.16 -12.65 -4.30
N GLN A 94 14.86 -13.56 -3.35
CA GLN A 94 14.58 -14.96 -3.68
C GLN A 94 13.37 -15.13 -4.59
N VAL A 95 12.38 -14.25 -4.49
CA VAL A 95 11.18 -14.26 -5.35
C VAL A 95 11.51 -14.30 -6.85
N PHE A 96 12.65 -13.76 -7.27
CA PHE A 96 13.11 -13.79 -8.68
C PHE A 96 14.02 -14.98 -8.99
N ASN A 97 14.37 -15.80 -7.99
CA ASN A 97 15.26 -16.94 -8.10
C ASN A 97 14.57 -18.28 -7.81
N GLU A 98 13.44 -18.26 -7.10
CA GLU A 98 12.63 -19.45 -6.82
C GLU A 98 11.74 -19.79 -8.01
N ALA A 99 11.53 -21.08 -8.26
CA ALA A 99 10.63 -21.52 -9.32
C ALA A 99 9.18 -21.09 -9.04
N ARG A 100 8.76 -21.19 -7.76
CA ARG A 100 7.43 -20.78 -7.30
C ARG A 100 7.52 -20.14 -5.92
N THR A 101 6.85 -19.00 -5.79
CA THR A 101 6.69 -18.27 -4.51
C THR A 101 5.21 -18.17 -4.18
N PRO A 102 4.73 -18.65 -3.02
CA PRO A 102 3.32 -18.52 -2.60
C PRO A 102 2.87 -17.07 -2.55
N VAL A 103 1.64 -16.81 -2.99
CA VAL A 103 1.03 -15.48 -3.01
C VAL A 103 -0.34 -15.51 -2.36
N VAL A 104 -0.58 -14.54 -1.47
CA VAL A 104 -1.92 -14.16 -0.99
C VAL A 104 -2.18 -12.73 -1.43
N GLY A 105 -3.29 -12.50 -2.11
CA GLY A 105 -3.64 -11.21 -2.65
C GLY A 105 -5.06 -10.78 -2.30
N ARG A 106 -5.38 -9.56 -2.71
CA ARG A 106 -6.70 -8.99 -2.55
C ARG A 106 -7.02 -8.04 -3.69
N PHE A 107 -8.10 -8.31 -4.42
CA PHE A 107 -8.73 -7.33 -5.29
C PHE A 107 -9.59 -6.38 -4.47
N ALA A 108 -9.73 -5.13 -4.93
CA ALA A 108 -10.52 -4.13 -4.24
C ALA A 108 -10.97 -2.98 -5.14
N LEU A 109 -11.94 -2.20 -4.65
CA LEU A 109 -12.26 -0.86 -5.15
C LEU A 109 -11.53 0.18 -4.30
N PRO A 110 -10.99 1.27 -4.87
CA PRO A 110 -10.31 2.34 -4.13
C PRO A 110 -11.31 3.29 -3.45
N ALA A 111 -12.17 2.73 -2.60
CA ALA A 111 -13.18 3.47 -1.82
C ALA A 111 -13.22 2.93 -0.38
N GLY A 112 -13.63 3.76 0.57
CA GLY A 112 -13.75 3.40 1.99
C GLY A 112 -15.11 2.80 2.36
N ASN A 113 -16.09 2.76 1.44
CA ASN A 113 -17.38 2.13 1.66
C ASN A 113 -17.34 0.66 1.19
N PRO A 114 -17.51 -0.33 2.10
CA PRO A 114 -17.49 -1.76 1.75
C PRO A 114 -18.71 -2.21 0.94
N TYR A 115 -19.74 -1.40 0.86
CA TYR A 115 -21.00 -1.67 0.15
C TYR A 115 -21.12 -0.89 -1.15
N ALA A 116 -20.06 -0.21 -1.60
CA ALA A 116 -20.07 0.57 -2.83
C ALA A 116 -20.39 -0.31 -4.04
N PRO A 117 -21.23 0.15 -4.99
CA PRO A 117 -21.45 -0.55 -6.24
C PRO A 117 -20.15 -0.70 -7.03
N ASP A 118 -19.95 -1.85 -7.67
CA ASP A 118 -18.72 -2.15 -8.44
C ASP A 118 -18.50 -1.18 -9.62
N GLY A 119 -19.58 -0.64 -10.18
CA GLY A 119 -19.52 0.37 -11.23
C GLY A 119 -19.29 1.81 -10.74
N SER A 120 -19.21 2.06 -9.42
CA SER A 120 -19.12 3.42 -8.85
C SER A 120 -17.82 4.15 -9.17
N VAL A 121 -16.73 3.43 -9.43
CA VAL A 121 -15.43 3.98 -9.79
C VAL A 121 -14.78 3.19 -10.91
N PRO A 122 -14.03 3.83 -11.82
CA PRO A 122 -13.39 3.12 -12.93
C PRO A 122 -12.07 2.42 -12.53
N ILE A 123 -11.55 2.69 -11.34
CA ILE A 123 -10.26 2.15 -10.88
C ILE A 123 -10.50 0.80 -10.19
N ARG A 124 -9.63 -0.18 -10.50
CA ARG A 124 -9.52 -1.46 -9.80
C ARG A 124 -8.18 -1.53 -9.09
N SER A 125 -8.12 -2.26 -7.98
CA SER A 125 -6.90 -2.39 -7.17
C SER A 125 -6.57 -3.85 -6.93
N LEU A 126 -5.28 -4.16 -6.87
CA LEU A 126 -4.73 -5.46 -6.53
C LEU A 126 -3.58 -5.27 -5.53
N ALA A 127 -3.70 -5.91 -4.37
CA ALA A 127 -2.61 -5.99 -3.41
C ALA A 127 -2.11 -7.44 -3.32
N LEU A 128 -0.80 -7.63 -3.22
CA LEU A 128 -0.15 -8.94 -3.18
C LEU A 128 0.86 -9.01 -2.02
N ARG A 129 0.93 -10.18 -1.39
CA ARG A 129 2.00 -10.60 -0.49
C ARG A 129 2.63 -11.86 -1.05
N PHE A 130 3.88 -11.77 -1.45
CA PHE A 130 4.73 -12.91 -1.78
C PHE A 130 5.44 -13.35 -0.50
N THR A 131 5.49 -14.64 -0.22
CA THR A 131 6.18 -15.19 0.95
C THR A 131 7.28 -16.12 0.46
N GLN A 132 8.54 -15.70 0.59
CA GLN A 132 9.71 -16.43 0.14
C GLN A 132 10.04 -17.60 1.08
N ALA A 133 10.79 -18.60 0.62
CA ALA A 133 11.15 -19.76 1.42
C ALA A 133 11.96 -19.41 2.68
N ASN A 134 12.71 -18.30 2.66
CA ASN A 134 13.42 -17.78 3.83
C ASN A 134 12.54 -17.01 4.82
N GLY A 135 11.22 -16.96 4.60
CA GLY A 135 10.26 -16.26 5.43
C GLY A 135 10.15 -14.75 5.15
N GLN A 136 11.02 -14.16 4.34
CA GLN A 136 10.90 -12.76 3.96
C GLN A 136 9.67 -12.55 3.06
N GLN A 137 9.10 -11.36 3.15
CA GLN A 137 7.90 -11.02 2.39
C GLN A 137 8.17 -9.83 1.46
N TRP A 138 7.56 -9.87 0.29
CA TRP A 138 7.37 -8.73 -0.57
C TRP A 138 5.89 -8.38 -0.61
N ARG A 139 5.54 -7.16 -0.19
CA ARG A 139 4.18 -6.67 -0.26
C ARG A 139 4.09 -5.52 -1.26
N THR A 140 3.06 -5.53 -2.09
CA THR A 140 2.81 -4.47 -3.07
C THR A 140 1.32 -4.21 -3.18
N GLY A 141 0.96 -2.93 -3.38
CA GLY A 141 -0.39 -2.50 -3.71
C GLY A 141 -0.37 -1.74 -5.03
N MET A 142 -1.19 -2.17 -5.95
CA MET A 142 -1.25 -1.69 -7.33
C MET A 142 -2.67 -1.25 -7.70
N ASN A 143 -2.78 -0.37 -8.70
CA ASN A 143 -4.06 0.10 -9.21
C ASN A 143 -4.08 0.04 -10.74
N SER A 144 -5.28 0.04 -11.34
CA SER A 144 -5.40 0.08 -12.80
C SER A 144 -4.99 1.44 -13.40
N MET A 145 -4.96 2.52 -12.60
CA MET A 145 -4.43 3.81 -13.06
C MET A 145 -2.90 3.75 -13.27
N PRO A 146 -2.36 4.38 -14.31
CA PRO A 146 -0.92 4.33 -14.63
C PRO A 146 -0.07 5.31 -13.82
N VAL A 147 -0.67 6.38 -13.29
CA VAL A 147 -0.03 7.41 -12.48
C VAL A 147 -0.94 7.83 -11.33
N PHE A 148 -0.37 8.34 -10.24
CA PHE A 148 -1.14 8.89 -9.14
C PHE A 148 -1.56 10.35 -9.44
N PRO A 149 -2.67 10.86 -8.88
CA PRO A 149 -3.10 12.22 -9.16
C PRO A 149 -2.16 13.31 -8.63
N VAL A 150 -1.35 13.00 -7.62
CA VAL A 150 -0.46 13.97 -6.95
C VAL A 150 0.86 13.32 -6.53
N GLY A 151 1.92 14.14 -6.36
CA GLY A 151 3.25 13.66 -5.99
C GLY A 151 3.55 13.67 -4.49
N THR A 152 2.69 14.28 -3.64
CA THR A 152 2.97 14.43 -2.20
C THR A 152 1.81 13.99 -1.31
N PRO A 153 2.08 13.56 -0.06
CA PRO A 153 1.03 13.23 0.92
C PRO A 153 0.13 14.42 1.26
N GLU A 154 0.69 15.62 1.32
CA GLU A 154 -0.03 16.86 1.61
C GLU A 154 -1.03 17.19 0.51
N ALA A 155 -0.62 17.09 -0.76
CA ALA A 155 -1.52 17.29 -1.89
C ALA A 155 -2.61 16.20 -1.93
N PHE A 156 -2.27 14.94 -1.60
CA PHE A 156 -3.28 13.90 -1.45
C PHE A 156 -4.31 14.22 -0.34
N TYR A 157 -3.83 14.68 0.81
CA TYR A 157 -4.70 15.09 1.91
C TYR A 157 -5.61 16.26 1.51
N GLN A 158 -5.08 17.27 0.82
CA GLN A 158 -5.86 18.40 0.30
C GLN A 158 -6.92 17.96 -0.71
N LEU A 159 -6.60 17.01 -1.60
CA LEU A 159 -7.57 16.40 -2.51
C LEU A 159 -8.70 15.71 -1.75
N GLN A 160 -8.37 14.96 -0.69
CA GLN A 160 -9.38 14.32 0.17
C GLN A 160 -10.24 15.36 0.89
N GLN A 161 -9.64 16.46 1.37
CA GLN A 161 -10.38 17.56 1.97
C GLN A 161 -11.32 18.25 0.96
N ALA A 162 -10.85 18.51 -0.26
CA ALA A 162 -11.65 19.09 -1.34
C ALA A 162 -12.86 18.20 -1.73
N SER A 163 -12.71 16.89 -1.53
CA SER A 163 -13.75 15.89 -1.79
C SER A 163 -14.67 15.63 -0.58
N SER A 164 -14.40 16.25 0.58
CA SER A 164 -15.15 16.00 1.80
C SER A 164 -16.52 16.65 1.76
N PRO A 165 -17.55 16.00 2.34
CA PRO A 165 -18.87 16.57 2.46
C PRO A 165 -18.83 17.83 3.34
N ASP A 166 -19.52 18.89 2.90
CA ASP A 166 -19.77 20.09 3.65
C ASP A 166 -20.71 19.76 4.84
N PRO A 167 -20.37 20.15 6.08
CA PRO A 167 -21.18 19.84 7.24
C PRO A 167 -22.64 20.36 7.16
N ALA A 168 -22.88 21.45 6.44
CA ALA A 168 -24.20 22.06 6.33
C ALA A 168 -25.10 21.35 5.30
N THR A 169 -24.51 20.79 4.24
CA THR A 169 -25.25 20.20 3.12
C THR A 169 -25.16 18.69 3.04
N GLY A 170 -24.19 18.10 3.73
CA GLY A 170 -23.84 16.66 3.64
C GLY A 170 -23.28 16.23 2.28
N LYS A 171 -23.00 17.17 1.38
CA LYS A 171 -22.47 16.91 0.02
C LYS A 171 -21.17 17.69 -0.21
N PRO A 172 -20.23 17.17 -1.00
CA PRO A 172 -19.06 17.93 -1.38
C PRO A 172 -19.42 19.21 -2.13
N ASN A 173 -18.68 20.30 -1.86
CA ASN A 173 -18.82 21.51 -2.67
C ASN A 173 -18.32 21.22 -4.10
N PRO A 174 -19.16 21.38 -5.14
CA PRO A 174 -18.82 21.02 -6.51
C PRO A 174 -17.66 21.82 -7.09
N ALA A 175 -17.33 23.00 -6.54
CA ALA A 175 -16.22 23.84 -6.98
C ALA A 175 -14.88 23.42 -6.35
N SER A 176 -14.85 22.70 -5.24
CA SER A 176 -13.63 22.43 -4.47
C SER A 176 -12.64 21.52 -5.23
N VAL A 177 -13.11 20.43 -5.81
CA VAL A 177 -12.25 19.47 -6.56
C VAL A 177 -11.71 20.12 -7.86
N PRO A 178 -12.51 20.82 -8.68
CA PRO A 178 -11.97 21.59 -9.81
C PRO A 178 -10.95 22.65 -9.40
N ALA A 179 -11.18 23.37 -8.30
CA ALA A 179 -10.21 24.38 -7.80
C ALA A 179 -8.90 23.72 -7.35
N PHE A 180 -8.99 22.56 -6.68
CA PHE A 180 -7.80 21.78 -6.33
C PHE A 180 -6.98 21.43 -7.57
N PHE A 181 -7.59 20.83 -8.58
CA PHE A 181 -6.87 20.41 -9.80
C PHE A 181 -6.34 21.59 -10.61
N ALA A 182 -6.97 22.77 -10.55
CA ALA A 182 -6.44 23.98 -11.15
C ALA A 182 -5.13 24.46 -10.49
N ALA A 183 -4.97 24.20 -9.18
CA ALA A 183 -3.77 24.50 -8.41
C ALA A 183 -2.68 23.41 -8.49
N HIS A 184 -3.02 22.21 -9.03
CA HIS A 184 -2.14 21.04 -9.08
C HIS A 184 -1.93 20.56 -10.53
N PRO A 185 -1.10 21.26 -11.33
CA PRO A 185 -0.87 20.91 -12.75
C PRO A 185 -0.21 19.54 -12.93
N GLU A 186 0.49 19.01 -11.93
CA GLU A 186 1.06 17.67 -11.92
C GLU A 186 -0.01 16.55 -12.07
N ALA A 187 -1.27 16.86 -11.75
CA ALA A 187 -2.38 15.93 -11.90
C ALA A 187 -2.82 15.72 -13.36
N MET A 188 -2.33 16.52 -14.32
CA MET A 188 -2.79 16.45 -15.71
C MET A 188 -2.68 15.07 -16.36
N PRO A 189 -1.61 14.28 -16.18
CA PRO A 189 -1.56 12.91 -16.73
C PRO A 189 -2.67 12.01 -16.17
N PHE A 190 -2.96 12.09 -14.87
CA PHE A 190 -4.07 11.38 -14.26
C PHE A 190 -5.43 11.86 -14.79
N LEU A 191 -5.64 13.17 -14.92
CA LEU A 191 -6.89 13.74 -15.43
C LEU A 191 -7.15 13.35 -16.89
N GLN A 192 -6.12 13.28 -17.72
CA GLN A 192 -6.23 12.80 -19.09
C GLN A 192 -6.64 11.34 -19.12
N TRP A 193 -6.01 10.50 -18.29
CA TRP A 193 -6.35 9.08 -18.21
C TRP A 193 -7.78 8.85 -17.69
N ILE A 194 -8.16 9.48 -16.56
CA ILE A 194 -9.46 9.25 -15.91
C ILE A 194 -10.65 9.70 -16.79
N LYS A 195 -10.45 10.71 -17.64
CA LYS A 195 -11.45 11.20 -18.58
C LYS A 195 -11.90 10.11 -19.58
N GLY A 196 -10.97 9.21 -19.94
CA GLY A 196 -11.25 8.10 -20.85
C GLY A 196 -11.51 6.77 -20.16
N ALA A 197 -11.23 6.67 -18.85
CA ALA A 197 -11.35 5.43 -18.10
C ALA A 197 -12.82 5.06 -17.89
N LYS A 198 -13.12 3.78 -18.13
CA LYS A 198 -14.44 3.19 -17.85
C LYS A 198 -14.28 2.10 -16.81
N PRO A 199 -15.29 1.88 -15.95
CA PRO A 199 -15.30 0.71 -15.07
C PRO A 199 -15.17 -0.56 -15.91
N SER A 200 -14.25 -1.45 -15.54
CA SER A 200 -14.16 -2.77 -16.17
C SER A 200 -15.19 -3.73 -15.61
N ALA A 201 -15.54 -4.73 -16.40
CA ALA A 201 -16.46 -5.80 -16.03
C ALA A 201 -15.79 -6.88 -15.15
N SER A 202 -14.47 -6.89 -15.07
CA SER A 202 -13.71 -7.96 -14.43
C SER A 202 -12.42 -7.45 -13.77
N TYR A 203 -12.06 -8.05 -12.64
CA TYR A 203 -10.71 -7.93 -12.08
C TYR A 203 -9.65 -8.67 -12.92
N ALA A 204 -10.06 -9.72 -13.64
CA ALA A 204 -9.16 -10.65 -14.32
C ALA A 204 -8.53 -10.06 -15.59
N THR A 205 -9.11 -9.03 -16.16
CA THR A 205 -8.70 -8.43 -17.45
C THR A 205 -8.04 -7.07 -17.30
N GLU A 206 -7.84 -6.64 -16.04
CA GLU A 206 -7.19 -5.37 -15.73
C GLU A 206 -5.66 -5.49 -15.64
N THR A 207 -5.00 -4.45 -16.12
CA THR A 207 -3.58 -4.17 -15.81
C THR A 207 -3.51 -3.43 -14.48
N TYR A 208 -2.62 -3.88 -13.59
CA TYR A 208 -2.40 -3.22 -12.31
C TYR A 208 -0.98 -2.67 -12.23
N ASN A 209 -0.83 -1.39 -11.93
CA ASN A 209 0.43 -0.65 -11.89
C ASN A 209 0.85 -0.36 -10.44
N GLY A 210 2.08 -0.72 -10.07
CA GLY A 210 2.75 -0.24 -8.87
C GLY A 210 3.28 1.16 -9.15
N ILE A 211 2.54 2.16 -8.75
CA ILE A 211 2.71 3.56 -9.19
C ILE A 211 4.02 4.17 -8.69
N ASN A 212 4.44 3.80 -7.47
CA ASN A 212 5.68 4.29 -6.87
C ASN A 212 6.90 3.62 -7.52
N ALA A 213 8.04 4.31 -7.49
CA ALA A 213 9.32 3.71 -7.85
C ALA A 213 9.94 2.96 -6.65
N PHE A 214 10.78 1.99 -6.98
CA PHE A 214 11.58 1.21 -6.04
C PHE A 214 12.95 0.96 -6.64
N TYR A 215 13.83 0.32 -5.87
CA TYR A 215 15.11 -0.15 -6.38
C TYR A 215 15.20 -1.67 -6.30
N LEU A 216 15.60 -2.30 -7.38
CA LEU A 216 16.17 -3.64 -7.32
C LEU A 216 17.63 -3.52 -6.91
N VAL A 217 18.07 -4.38 -6.00
CA VAL A 217 19.43 -4.41 -5.47
C VAL A 217 20.05 -5.78 -5.80
N SER A 218 21.05 -5.78 -6.65
CA SER A 218 21.74 -7.00 -7.07
C SER A 218 22.59 -7.61 -5.94
N ALA A 219 23.09 -8.82 -6.15
CA ALA A 219 24.02 -9.47 -5.21
C ALA A 219 25.33 -8.69 -5.01
N SER A 220 25.73 -7.87 -6.00
CA SER A 220 26.91 -6.98 -5.92
C SER A 220 26.58 -5.62 -5.26
N GLY A 221 25.34 -5.39 -4.85
CA GLY A 221 24.90 -4.12 -4.27
C GLY A 221 24.52 -3.04 -5.30
N GLN A 222 24.57 -3.32 -6.58
CA GLN A 222 24.12 -2.38 -7.61
C GLN A 222 22.63 -2.13 -7.48
N ARG A 223 22.23 -0.86 -7.60
CA ARG A 223 20.82 -0.42 -7.50
C ARG A 223 20.32 -0.01 -8.87
N GLN A 224 19.18 -0.56 -9.27
CA GLN A 224 18.44 -0.18 -10.46
C GLN A 224 17.06 0.31 -10.07
N ALA A 225 16.75 1.57 -10.38
CA ALA A 225 15.41 2.09 -10.15
C ALA A 225 14.40 1.42 -11.10
N VAL A 226 13.24 1.06 -10.55
CA VAL A 226 12.20 0.30 -11.25
C VAL A 226 10.80 0.74 -10.88
N ARG A 227 9.87 0.49 -11.77
CA ARG A 227 8.42 0.35 -11.48
C ARG A 227 7.97 -1.01 -11.96
N TRP A 228 6.93 -1.55 -11.35
CA TRP A 228 6.36 -2.82 -11.77
C TRP A 228 4.85 -2.74 -11.95
N GLY A 229 4.33 -3.68 -12.68
CA GLY A 229 2.90 -3.89 -12.85
C GLY A 229 2.63 -5.30 -13.32
N VAL A 230 1.39 -5.72 -13.18
CA VAL A 230 0.93 -7.01 -13.70
C VAL A 230 -0.04 -6.79 -14.85
N VAL A 231 0.24 -7.45 -15.99
CA VAL A 231 -0.53 -7.37 -17.22
C VAL A 231 -1.29 -8.68 -17.41
N PRO A 232 -2.63 -8.66 -17.58
CA PRO A 232 -3.41 -9.88 -17.70
C PRO A 232 -3.03 -10.66 -18.98
N LEU A 233 -3.01 -11.97 -18.85
CA LEU A 233 -2.86 -12.87 -20.02
C LEU A 233 -4.21 -13.25 -20.63
N THR A 234 -5.31 -12.88 -19.98
CA THR A 234 -6.68 -13.02 -20.47
C THR A 234 -7.23 -11.64 -20.82
N GLN A 235 -7.95 -11.54 -21.90
CA GLN A 235 -8.66 -10.33 -22.31
C GLN A 235 -10.17 -10.59 -22.32
N ASP A 236 -10.95 -9.54 -22.13
CA ASP A 236 -12.39 -9.61 -22.35
C ASP A 236 -12.71 -9.75 -23.84
N ALA A 237 -13.85 -10.34 -24.13
CA ALA A 237 -14.35 -10.37 -25.49
C ALA A 237 -14.58 -8.93 -25.99
N PRO A 238 -14.32 -8.64 -27.27
CA PRO A 238 -14.62 -7.32 -27.83
C PRO A 238 -16.10 -6.93 -27.60
N GLY A 239 -16.31 -5.73 -27.05
CA GLY A 239 -17.66 -5.23 -26.75
C GLY A 239 -18.25 -5.73 -25.43
N ALA A 240 -17.46 -6.31 -24.54
CA ALA A 240 -17.93 -6.68 -23.21
C ALA A 240 -18.58 -5.47 -22.50
N VAL A 241 -19.81 -5.67 -22.02
CA VAL A 241 -20.57 -4.65 -21.31
C VAL A 241 -20.37 -4.84 -19.81
N VAL A 242 -20.24 -3.74 -19.09
CA VAL A 242 -20.19 -3.79 -17.61
C VAL A 242 -21.55 -4.29 -17.11
N PRO A 243 -21.59 -5.39 -16.33
CA PRO A 243 -22.85 -5.92 -15.82
C PRO A 243 -23.54 -4.93 -14.86
N GLU A 244 -24.86 -5.02 -14.78
CA GLU A 244 -25.62 -4.32 -13.76
C GLU A 244 -25.48 -5.01 -12.40
N GLY A 245 -25.62 -4.22 -11.33
CA GLY A 245 -25.61 -4.70 -9.96
C GLY A 245 -24.37 -4.25 -9.15
N ASN A 246 -24.41 -4.57 -7.85
CA ASN A 246 -23.43 -4.06 -6.92
C ASN A 246 -22.18 -4.92 -6.79
N ASP A 247 -22.27 -6.24 -7.09
CA ASP A 247 -21.25 -7.25 -6.75
C ASP A 247 -20.90 -8.13 -7.96
N PHE A 248 -20.84 -7.54 -9.16
CA PHE A 248 -20.55 -8.31 -10.37
C PHE A 248 -19.08 -8.72 -10.49
N LEU A 249 -18.15 -7.95 -9.90
CA LEU A 249 -16.71 -8.22 -9.97
C LEU A 249 -16.34 -9.49 -9.19
N GLU A 250 -16.90 -9.69 -7.99
CA GLU A 250 -16.65 -10.90 -7.21
C GLU A 250 -17.29 -12.12 -7.89
N LYS A 251 -18.52 -11.99 -8.39
CA LYS A 251 -19.20 -13.06 -9.12
C LYS A 251 -18.42 -13.49 -10.38
N ASP A 252 -17.96 -12.53 -11.19
CA ASP A 252 -17.13 -12.80 -12.36
C ASP A 252 -15.82 -13.50 -11.96
N LEU A 253 -15.14 -13.02 -10.91
CA LEU A 253 -13.90 -13.61 -10.43
C LEU A 253 -14.08 -15.07 -10.00
N VAL A 254 -15.11 -15.36 -9.20
CA VAL A 254 -15.46 -16.74 -8.77
C VAL A 254 -15.74 -17.63 -9.97
N GLN A 255 -16.54 -17.15 -10.93
CA GLN A 255 -16.88 -17.91 -12.13
C GLN A 255 -15.65 -18.23 -12.99
N ARG A 256 -14.77 -17.25 -13.20
CA ARG A 256 -13.54 -17.44 -13.98
C ARG A 256 -12.57 -18.39 -13.27
N LEU A 257 -12.40 -18.28 -11.97
CA LEU A 257 -11.53 -19.19 -11.21
C LEU A 257 -12.08 -20.62 -11.15
N ALA A 258 -13.39 -20.81 -11.18
CA ALA A 258 -13.99 -22.13 -11.33
C ALA A 258 -13.69 -22.77 -12.71
N ALA A 259 -13.46 -21.98 -13.74
CA ALA A 259 -13.06 -22.45 -15.07
C ALA A 259 -11.54 -22.71 -15.17
N GLY A 260 -10.73 -22.14 -14.29
CA GLY A 260 -9.29 -22.37 -14.26
C GLY A 260 -8.51 -21.19 -13.65
N PRO A 261 -7.19 -21.37 -13.45
CA PRO A 261 -6.34 -20.33 -12.87
C PRO A 261 -6.27 -19.08 -13.74
N LEU A 262 -6.31 -17.92 -13.10
CA LEU A 262 -6.12 -16.62 -13.73
C LEU A 262 -4.63 -16.24 -13.73
N ARG A 263 -4.16 -15.59 -14.80
CA ARG A 263 -2.74 -15.36 -15.01
C ARG A 263 -2.45 -13.92 -15.42
N TRP A 264 -1.38 -13.35 -14.83
CA TRP A 264 -0.82 -12.06 -15.20
C TRP A 264 0.68 -12.19 -15.37
N ARG A 265 1.23 -11.49 -16.33
CA ARG A 265 2.67 -11.31 -16.46
C ARG A 265 3.11 -10.16 -15.55
N LEU A 266 4.07 -10.40 -14.65
CA LEU A 266 4.74 -9.36 -13.87
C LEU A 266 5.82 -8.70 -14.74
N ASN A 267 5.56 -7.47 -15.13
CA ASN A 267 6.51 -6.63 -15.85
C ASN A 267 7.24 -5.70 -14.88
N ILE A 268 8.57 -5.58 -15.05
CA ILE A 268 9.42 -4.63 -14.33
C ILE A 268 10.02 -3.67 -15.35
N THR A 269 9.63 -2.41 -15.28
CA THR A 269 10.16 -1.32 -16.10
C THR A 269 11.42 -0.75 -15.44
N LEU A 270 12.53 -0.71 -16.18
CA LEU A 270 13.79 -0.16 -15.71
C LEU A 270 13.86 1.33 -16.01
N ALA A 271 14.20 2.14 -15.01
CA ALA A 271 14.47 3.56 -15.19
C ALA A 271 15.79 3.79 -15.94
N ASN A 272 15.82 4.85 -16.72
CA ASN A 272 17.05 5.47 -17.21
C ASN A 272 17.49 6.61 -16.26
N PRO A 273 18.75 7.06 -16.33
CA PRO A 273 19.20 8.23 -15.59
C PRO A 273 18.30 9.45 -15.88
N GLY A 274 17.84 10.12 -14.82
CA GLY A 274 16.95 11.27 -14.91
C GLY A 274 15.45 10.96 -14.86
N ASP A 275 15.03 9.68 -14.87
CA ASP A 275 13.63 9.33 -14.61
C ASP A 275 13.26 9.61 -13.15
N PRO A 276 12.10 10.23 -12.87
CA PRO A 276 11.71 10.57 -11.51
C PRO A 276 11.42 9.32 -10.68
N THR A 277 12.09 9.19 -9.53
CA THR A 277 11.90 8.09 -8.57
C THR A 277 11.14 8.52 -7.32
N ASP A 278 10.90 9.82 -7.17
CA ASP A 278 10.31 10.50 -6.02
C ASP A 278 8.90 11.07 -6.27
N ASP A 279 8.35 10.88 -7.48
CA ASP A 279 7.08 11.48 -7.87
C ASP A 279 6.20 10.47 -8.64
N ALA A 280 5.18 9.96 -7.96
CA ALA A 280 4.23 9.00 -8.51
C ALA A 280 3.22 9.61 -9.52
N SER A 281 3.14 10.95 -9.62
CA SER A 281 2.28 11.63 -10.60
C SER A 281 2.90 11.67 -12.00
N LYS A 282 4.20 11.42 -12.11
CA LYS A 282 4.94 11.45 -13.38
C LYS A 282 5.08 10.06 -13.98
N ALA A 283 4.58 9.90 -15.20
CA ALA A 283 4.83 8.69 -15.98
C ALA A 283 6.31 8.63 -16.43
N TRP A 284 6.84 7.42 -16.55
CA TRP A 284 8.08 7.20 -17.28
C TRP A 284 7.80 7.05 -18.77
N PRO A 285 8.76 7.41 -19.63
CA PRO A 285 8.63 7.18 -21.07
C PRO A 285 8.36 5.71 -21.42
N SER A 286 7.49 5.50 -22.40
CA SER A 286 6.99 4.17 -22.77
C SER A 286 8.04 3.24 -23.38
N GLU A 287 9.13 3.83 -23.91
CA GLU A 287 10.25 3.09 -24.52
C GLU A 287 11.26 2.53 -23.49
N ARG A 288 10.98 2.67 -22.20
CA ARG A 288 11.86 2.07 -21.17
C ARG A 288 11.90 0.55 -21.29
N LYS A 289 13.06 0.00 -21.03
CA LYS A 289 13.24 -1.46 -21.03
C LYS A 289 12.33 -2.10 -20.00
N VAL A 290 11.58 -3.11 -20.42
CA VAL A 290 10.70 -3.90 -19.58
C VAL A 290 11.24 -5.33 -19.49
N LEU A 291 11.40 -5.83 -18.28
CA LEU A 291 11.70 -7.22 -17.99
C LEU A 291 10.38 -7.98 -17.76
N ASN A 292 10.29 -9.18 -18.28
CA ASN A 292 9.27 -10.14 -17.88
C ASN A 292 9.78 -10.89 -16.63
N ALA A 293 9.42 -10.41 -15.43
CA ALA A 293 9.92 -11.03 -14.20
C ALA A 293 9.30 -12.40 -13.90
N GLY A 294 8.16 -12.72 -14.53
CA GLY A 294 7.48 -13.99 -14.36
C GLY A 294 5.95 -13.89 -14.45
N THR A 295 5.27 -14.94 -14.01
CA THR A 295 3.82 -15.06 -14.09
C THR A 295 3.20 -15.18 -12.70
N LEU A 296 2.29 -14.26 -12.36
CA LEU A 296 1.36 -14.40 -11.24
C LEU A 296 0.24 -15.36 -11.66
N VAL A 297 0.01 -16.40 -10.88
CA VAL A 297 -1.06 -17.38 -11.08
C VAL A 297 -1.96 -17.34 -9.84
N LEU A 298 -3.23 -17.02 -10.02
CA LEU A 298 -4.23 -17.04 -8.97
C LEU A 298 -5.18 -18.22 -9.19
N GLU A 299 -5.38 -19.05 -8.17
CA GLU A 299 -6.08 -20.32 -8.28
C GLU A 299 -7.40 -20.35 -7.54
N ARG A 300 -7.55 -19.51 -6.49
CA ARG A 300 -8.75 -19.48 -5.65
C ARG A 300 -9.06 -18.10 -5.15
N SER A 301 -10.34 -17.87 -4.87
CA SER A 301 -10.86 -16.70 -4.17
C SER A 301 -11.59 -17.11 -2.88
N GLN A 302 -11.68 -16.17 -1.94
CA GLN A 302 -12.42 -16.29 -0.69
C GLN A 302 -13.05 -14.94 -0.36
N PRO A 303 -14.22 -14.92 0.30
CA PRO A 303 -14.79 -13.67 0.83
C PRO A 303 -13.74 -12.96 1.72
N GLN A 304 -13.70 -11.62 1.66
CA GLN A 304 -12.66 -10.89 2.37
C GLN A 304 -12.73 -11.02 3.89
N ASN A 305 -13.92 -11.28 4.45
CA ASN A 305 -14.10 -11.34 5.91
C ASN A 305 -13.54 -12.62 6.53
N ASP A 306 -13.52 -13.72 5.76
CA ASP A 306 -13.07 -15.04 6.22
C ASP A 306 -11.77 -15.48 5.52
N GLY A 307 -11.33 -14.73 4.52
CA GLY A 307 -10.19 -15.10 3.69
C GLY A 307 -8.84 -14.74 4.32
N GLU A 308 -7.80 -15.43 3.88
CA GLU A 308 -6.41 -15.26 4.31
C GLU A 308 -5.90 -13.81 4.18
N CYS A 309 -6.49 -12.99 3.30
CA CYS A 309 -6.09 -11.61 3.07
C CYS A 309 -6.63 -10.62 4.11
N ARG A 310 -7.61 -11.04 4.93
CA ARG A 310 -8.29 -10.16 5.89
C ARG A 310 -7.32 -9.38 6.76
N ASP A 311 -6.41 -10.09 7.41
CA ASP A 311 -5.53 -9.53 8.44
C ASP A 311 -4.13 -9.19 7.91
N ILE A 312 -3.96 -9.23 6.58
CA ILE A 312 -2.72 -8.75 5.97
C ILE A 312 -2.77 -7.22 5.85
N ASN A 313 -1.79 -6.55 6.48
CA ASN A 313 -1.46 -5.17 6.17
C ASN A 313 -0.55 -5.15 4.92
N TYR A 314 -1.08 -4.73 3.77
CA TYR A 314 -0.33 -4.68 2.49
C TYR A 314 0.57 -3.44 2.43
N ASP A 315 1.37 -3.23 3.47
CA ASP A 315 2.33 -2.14 3.58
C ASP A 315 3.41 -2.26 2.49
N PRO A 316 3.53 -1.27 1.58
CA PRO A 316 4.47 -1.32 0.46
C PRO A 316 5.94 -1.23 0.88
N LEU A 317 6.24 -0.95 2.15
CA LEU A 317 7.59 -0.94 2.70
C LEU A 317 7.99 -2.26 3.36
N VAL A 318 7.13 -3.28 3.36
CA VAL A 318 7.53 -4.64 3.68
C VAL A 318 8.17 -5.25 2.44
N LEU A 319 9.48 -5.14 2.38
CA LEU A 319 10.32 -5.50 1.23
C LEU A 319 11.35 -6.56 1.65
N PRO A 320 11.63 -7.55 0.79
CA PRO A 320 12.69 -8.53 1.05
C PRO A 320 14.07 -7.92 0.70
N SER A 321 15.13 -8.57 1.17
CA SER A 321 16.48 -8.29 0.68
C SER A 321 16.49 -8.35 -0.85
N GLY A 322 17.19 -7.39 -1.49
CA GLY A 322 17.20 -7.25 -2.95
C GLY A 322 16.12 -6.35 -3.55
N ILE A 323 15.19 -5.84 -2.73
CA ILE A 323 14.26 -4.76 -3.11
C ILE A 323 14.36 -3.65 -2.06
N ALA A 324 14.45 -2.40 -2.48
CA ALA A 324 14.51 -1.25 -1.59
C ALA A 324 13.51 -0.16 -2.02
N ALA A 325 13.04 0.63 -1.05
CA ALA A 325 12.20 1.78 -1.32
C ALA A 325 12.99 2.87 -2.07
N SER A 326 12.28 3.66 -2.87
CA SER A 326 12.77 4.95 -3.36
C SER A 326 12.53 6.04 -2.31
N ASP A 327 12.90 7.26 -2.65
CA ASP A 327 12.67 8.48 -1.90
C ASP A 327 11.30 9.13 -2.15
N ASP A 328 10.38 8.41 -2.83
CA ASP A 328 9.00 8.84 -3.02
C ASP A 328 8.30 9.04 -1.67
N PRO A 329 7.89 10.29 -1.34
CA PRO A 329 7.30 10.61 -0.04
C PRO A 329 5.97 9.90 0.22
N LEU A 330 5.26 9.50 -0.85
CA LEU A 330 4.03 8.73 -0.72
C LEU A 330 4.25 7.34 -0.12
N LEU A 331 5.43 6.72 -0.29
CA LEU A 331 5.70 5.39 0.27
C LEU A 331 5.67 5.39 1.79
N ALA A 332 6.37 6.34 2.42
CA ALA A 332 6.38 6.48 3.88
C ALA A 332 4.99 6.84 4.43
N ALA A 333 4.29 7.77 3.78
CA ALA A 333 2.93 8.17 4.15
C ALA A 333 1.92 7.01 4.02
N ARG A 334 2.04 6.21 2.94
CA ARG A 334 1.22 5.01 2.75
C ARG A 334 1.46 3.99 3.87
N SER A 335 2.71 3.66 4.17
CA SER A 335 3.06 2.71 5.25
C SER A 335 2.44 3.15 6.58
N ALA A 336 2.62 4.42 6.96
CA ALA A 336 2.09 4.97 8.20
C ALA A 336 0.54 5.00 8.24
N ALA A 337 -0.12 5.37 7.14
CA ALA A 337 -1.58 5.36 7.02
C ALA A 337 -2.14 3.92 7.05
N TYR A 338 -1.47 2.96 6.41
CA TYR A 338 -1.84 1.55 6.43
C TYR A 338 -1.76 0.97 7.85
N ALA A 339 -0.70 1.30 8.60
CA ALA A 339 -0.57 0.91 10.01
C ALA A 339 -1.69 1.50 10.87
N SER A 340 -1.99 2.80 10.72
CA SER A 340 -3.08 3.47 11.44
C SER A 340 -4.45 2.86 11.12
N SER A 341 -4.75 2.61 9.83
CA SER A 341 -5.99 1.98 9.41
C SER A 341 -6.10 0.52 9.90
N TYR A 342 -4.97 -0.21 9.92
CA TYR A 342 -4.92 -1.59 10.41
C TYR A 342 -5.24 -1.66 11.91
N LEU A 343 -4.58 -0.84 12.72
CA LEU A 343 -4.81 -0.79 14.17
C LEU A 343 -6.25 -0.42 14.51
N ARG A 344 -6.84 0.56 13.80
CA ARG A 344 -8.26 0.93 14.02
C ARG A 344 -9.18 -0.26 13.76
N ARG A 345 -9.11 -0.85 12.57
CA ARG A 345 -10.05 -1.92 12.18
C ARG A 345 -9.91 -3.17 13.04
N THR A 346 -8.71 -3.50 13.53
CA THR A 346 -8.51 -4.66 14.42
C THR A 346 -9.08 -4.39 15.80
N SER A 347 -8.80 -3.21 16.40
CA SER A 347 -9.37 -2.85 17.70
C SER A 347 -10.90 -2.75 17.68
N GLU A 348 -11.49 -2.35 16.55
CA GLU A 348 -12.96 -2.31 16.41
C GLU A 348 -13.58 -3.72 16.35
N VAL A 349 -12.92 -4.66 15.71
CA VAL A 349 -13.37 -6.07 15.69
C VAL A 349 -13.39 -6.65 17.11
N ASP A 350 -12.34 -6.36 17.88
CA ASP A 350 -12.22 -6.86 19.26
C ASP A 350 -13.29 -6.26 20.20
N GLN A 351 -13.80 -5.08 19.87
CA GLN A 351 -14.84 -4.37 20.65
C GLN A 351 -16.28 -4.76 20.26
N LEU A 352 -16.47 -5.45 19.12
CA LEU A 352 -17.80 -5.85 18.71
C LEU A 352 -18.33 -7.00 19.59
N PRO A 353 -19.64 -7.01 19.97
CA PRO A 353 -20.26 -8.14 20.61
C PRO A 353 -20.08 -9.42 19.78
N ARG A 354 -19.84 -10.58 20.42
CA ARG A 354 -19.64 -11.86 19.74
C ARG A 354 -20.71 -12.18 18.69
N ALA A 355 -21.98 -11.94 19.00
CA ALA A 355 -23.08 -12.11 18.06
C ALA A 355 -22.95 -11.28 16.77
N ALA A 356 -22.36 -10.06 16.86
CA ALA A 356 -22.10 -9.20 15.71
C ALA A 356 -20.81 -9.60 14.94
N GLN A 357 -19.93 -10.38 15.58
CA GLN A 357 -18.74 -10.96 14.92
C GLN A 357 -19.14 -12.19 14.07
N GLU A 358 -20.13 -12.98 14.54
CA GLU A 358 -20.64 -14.18 13.86
C GLU A 358 -21.62 -13.89 12.72
N SER A 359 -22.31 -12.73 12.74
CA SER A 359 -23.33 -12.34 11.75
C SER A 359 -22.81 -11.47 10.60
N ARG A 360 -21.50 -11.34 10.44
CA ARG A 360 -20.92 -10.60 9.32
C ARG A 360 -21.07 -11.38 8.02
N PRO A 361 -21.66 -10.76 6.98
CA PRO A 361 -21.81 -11.39 5.68
C PRO A 361 -20.45 -11.59 4.98
#